data_94741756e7d905c99f6d4e4555652b1a
#
_entry.id   94741756e7d905c99f6d4e4555652b1a
#
_cell.length_a   1.000
_cell.length_b   1.000
_cell.length_c   1.000
_cell.angle_alpha   90.00
_cell.angle_beta   90.00
_cell.angle_gamma   90.00
#
_symmetry.space_group_name_H-M   'P 1'
#
loop_
_entity.id
_entity.type
_entity.pdbx_description
1 polymer ?
#
loop_
_entity_poly.entity_id
_entity_poly.type
_entity_poly.pdbx_seq_one_letter_code
_entity_poly.pdbx_strand_id
1 'polypeptide(L)'
;MSLCERRYRPFGQPFDTKLNTVLTDRITPRRRVKIAGSHWIYSLKIIDILKETRPISFEFFPPRTAEGIPAVLETLHGLRAYCPDFVSVTYGAGGSTRSFTEEITFQAKRTAGVEVMAHLTCVGQTKEEIHEVLERLEAEGVENIIALRGDPPRGSTEFVPTPGGFQHATDLLRHIKSNFKFGVAAACYPEGHTESVDLDTDLKYVKQKVDNGADFLVTQLFYDNRYFFDFVERARAGGIDVPIIPGVLPVLNSSQVRRFTVLSGSKIPPALDRLLDKYADNDDSARDMGVEYATDQVRELWDSGVPGVHFYVLNRSYSVSRILDNLRLPGHHRED
;
A
#
# COMPACT_ATOMS: atom_id res chain seq x y z
N MET A 1 -11.81 26.59 0.91
CA MET A 1 -10.64 25.68 0.92
C MET A 1 -11.15 24.31 1.24
N SER A 2 -10.98 23.36 0.31
CA SER A 2 -11.43 21.98 0.44
C SER A 2 -10.72 21.27 1.59
N LEU A 3 -11.26 20.15 2.08
CA LEU A 3 -10.59 19.28 3.05
C LEU A 3 -9.24 18.80 2.49
N CYS A 4 -9.15 18.58 1.17
CA CYS A 4 -7.95 18.21 0.47
C CYS A 4 -6.90 19.33 0.45
N GLU A 5 -7.30 20.57 0.18
CA GLU A 5 -6.42 21.75 0.24
C GLU A 5 -5.91 22.03 1.66
N ARG A 6 -6.70 21.69 2.69
CA ARG A 6 -6.25 21.78 4.09
C ARG A 6 -5.24 20.72 4.45
N ARG A 7 -5.34 19.50 3.86
CA ARG A 7 -4.38 18.42 4.06
C ARG A 7 -3.10 18.61 3.24
N TYR A 8 -3.21 19.18 2.02
CA TYR A 8 -2.13 19.27 1.03
C TYR A 8 -2.03 20.68 0.45
N ARG A 9 -1.38 21.62 1.13
CA ARG A 9 -1.09 22.94 0.53
C ARG A 9 -0.02 22.81 -0.53
N PRO A 10 -0.19 23.44 -1.72
CA PRO A 10 0.84 23.55 -2.72
C PRO A 10 2.06 24.32 -2.20
N PHE A 11 3.23 23.98 -2.69
CA PHE A 11 4.49 24.66 -2.45
C PHE A 11 4.40 26.17 -2.77
N GLY A 12 4.84 27.03 -1.84
CA GLY A 12 5.20 28.41 -2.14
C GLY A 12 4.24 29.52 -1.70
N GLN A 13 3.13 29.26 -1.00
CA GLN A 13 2.30 30.34 -0.48
C GLN A 13 2.64 30.73 0.98
N PRO A 14 2.74 32.04 1.31
CA PRO A 14 3.04 32.51 2.66
C PRO A 14 1.90 32.20 3.63
N PHE A 15 2.25 31.92 4.88
CA PHE A 15 1.34 31.66 5.99
C PHE A 15 0.51 32.91 6.33
N ASP A 16 -0.79 32.81 6.28
CA ASP A 16 -1.70 33.78 6.90
C ASP A 16 -1.90 33.39 8.38
N THR A 17 -1.30 34.17 9.27
CA THR A 17 -1.23 33.92 10.71
C THR A 17 -2.57 34.17 11.44
N LYS A 18 -3.59 34.70 10.78
CA LYS A 18 -4.86 35.08 11.43
C LYS A 18 -5.96 34.01 11.43
N LEU A 19 -5.80 32.93 10.64
CA LEU A 19 -6.81 31.83 10.59
C LEU A 19 -6.50 30.64 11.49
N ASN A 20 -5.42 30.69 12.27
CA ASN A 20 -4.86 29.53 12.97
C ASN A 20 -5.39 29.27 14.38
N THR A 21 -6.30 30.09 14.92
CA THR A 21 -6.63 30.01 16.35
C THR A 21 -7.78 29.08 16.71
N VAL A 22 -8.50 28.50 15.75
CA VAL A 22 -9.70 27.69 16.05
C VAL A 22 -9.62 26.22 15.61
N LEU A 23 -8.58 25.83 14.85
CA LEU A 23 -8.49 24.47 14.25
C LEU A 23 -7.20 23.70 14.60
N THR A 24 -6.35 24.21 15.49
CA THR A 24 -5.03 23.63 15.80
C THR A 24 -5.06 22.52 16.85
N ASP A 25 -6.17 22.26 17.52
CA ASP A 25 -6.20 21.36 18.68
C ASP A 25 -6.41 19.86 18.37
N ARG A 26 -6.51 19.46 17.10
CA ARG A 26 -6.72 18.05 16.73
C ARG A 26 -5.89 17.53 15.56
N ILE A 27 -4.84 18.22 15.13
CA ILE A 27 -3.93 17.72 14.10
C ILE A 27 -2.64 17.29 14.78
N THR A 28 -2.34 15.99 14.73
CA THR A 28 -1.03 15.45 15.15
C THR A 28 0.09 16.34 14.61
N PRO A 29 1.09 16.74 15.43
CA PRO A 29 2.14 17.64 14.98
C PRO A 29 2.92 17.00 13.84
N ARG A 30 2.70 17.46 12.62
CA ARG A 30 3.50 17.07 11.46
C ARG A 30 4.95 17.45 11.71
N ARG A 31 5.82 16.47 11.76
CA ARG A 31 7.26 16.72 11.93
C ARG A 31 7.78 17.36 10.64
N ARG A 32 8.42 18.53 10.75
CA ARG A 32 9.15 19.12 9.62
C ARG A 32 10.49 18.43 9.49
N VAL A 33 10.75 17.83 8.34
CA VAL A 33 12.03 17.24 7.99
C VAL A 33 12.69 18.10 6.93
N LYS A 34 13.96 18.48 7.14
CA LYS A 34 14.77 19.24 6.18
C LYS A 34 15.44 18.24 5.25
N ILE A 35 15.06 18.27 3.97
CA ILE A 35 15.75 17.50 2.92
C ILE A 35 16.89 18.33 2.30
N ALA A 36 17.78 17.67 1.55
CA ALA A 36 18.89 18.31 0.86
C ALA A 36 18.39 19.48 -0.02
N GLY A 37 18.89 20.68 0.27
CA GLY A 37 18.34 21.93 -0.23
C GLY A 37 17.38 22.59 0.78
N SER A 38 17.02 23.83 0.62
CA SER A 38 16.23 24.66 1.57
C SER A 38 14.76 24.27 1.72
N HIS A 39 14.38 23.02 1.42
CA HIS A 39 13.00 22.56 1.42
C HIS A 39 12.63 21.81 2.71
N TRP A 40 11.42 22.09 3.22
CA TRP A 40 10.83 21.40 4.36
C TRP A 40 9.68 20.53 3.88
N ILE A 41 9.67 19.24 4.24
CA ILE A 41 8.56 18.32 4.00
C ILE A 41 7.89 18.00 5.34
N TYR A 42 6.58 17.88 5.34
CA TYR A 42 5.85 17.31 6.46
C TYR A 42 5.94 15.80 6.36
N SER A 43 6.30 15.16 7.44
CA SER A 43 6.49 13.73 7.51
C SER A 43 5.61 13.14 8.61
N LEU A 44 4.93 12.05 8.30
CA LEU A 44 4.04 11.34 9.20
C LEU A 44 4.25 9.84 9.04
N LYS A 45 4.37 9.15 10.15
CA LYS A 45 4.27 7.69 10.11
C LYS A 45 2.83 7.28 9.85
N ILE A 46 2.63 6.30 8.97
CA ILE A 46 1.30 5.79 8.63
C ILE A 46 0.59 5.23 9.88
N ILE A 47 1.34 4.64 10.81
CA ILE A 47 0.75 4.19 12.08
C ILE A 47 0.14 5.34 12.89
N ASP A 48 0.66 6.56 12.78
CA ASP A 48 0.08 7.71 13.45
C ASP A 48 -1.16 8.23 12.70
N ILE A 49 -1.18 8.14 11.37
CA ILE A 49 -2.37 8.39 10.55
C ILE A 49 -3.50 7.43 10.95
N LEU A 50 -3.19 6.14 11.10
CA LEU A 50 -4.15 5.08 11.48
C LEU A 50 -4.76 5.25 12.88
N LYS A 51 -4.13 6.00 13.77
CA LYS A 51 -4.69 6.34 15.10
C LYS A 51 -5.76 7.42 15.03
N GLU A 52 -5.66 8.30 14.03
CA GLU A 52 -6.48 9.50 13.92
C GLU A 52 -7.59 9.38 12.86
N THR A 53 -7.33 8.63 11.80
CA THR A 53 -8.22 8.52 10.63
C THR A 53 -8.30 7.08 10.13
N ARG A 54 -9.23 6.87 9.20
CA ARG A 54 -9.34 5.64 8.41
C ARG A 54 -8.79 5.94 7.00
N PRO A 55 -7.49 5.70 6.74
CA PRO A 55 -6.86 6.11 5.49
C PRO A 55 -7.37 5.36 4.27
N ILE A 56 -7.43 6.08 3.16
CA ILE A 56 -7.46 5.51 1.81
C ILE A 56 -6.07 5.65 1.21
N SER A 57 -5.57 4.58 0.62
CA SER A 57 -4.22 4.55 0.06
C SER A 57 -4.17 3.80 -1.27
N PHE A 58 -3.16 4.11 -2.07
CA PHE A 58 -3.00 3.59 -3.42
C PHE A 58 -1.62 2.99 -3.63
N GLU A 59 -1.56 1.80 -4.25
CA GLU A 59 -0.33 1.14 -4.62
C GLU A 59 0.00 1.33 -6.10
N PHE A 60 1.23 1.76 -6.36
CA PHE A 60 1.78 1.95 -7.70
C PHE A 60 2.94 0.99 -7.97
N PHE A 61 3.09 0.63 -9.23
CA PHE A 61 4.16 -0.24 -9.70
C PHE A 61 5.20 0.56 -10.46
N PRO A 62 6.51 0.32 -10.24
CA PRO A 62 7.52 0.92 -11.09
C PRO A 62 7.37 0.40 -12.53
N PRO A 63 7.57 1.26 -13.55
CA PRO A 63 7.54 0.84 -14.93
C PRO A 63 8.77 -0.02 -15.27
N ARG A 64 8.76 -0.64 -16.44
CA ARG A 64 9.88 -1.46 -16.90
C ARG A 64 11.07 -0.62 -17.39
N THR A 65 10.84 0.62 -17.78
CA THR A 65 11.83 1.55 -18.30
C THR A 65 11.60 2.95 -17.72
N ALA A 66 12.62 3.79 -17.73
CA ALA A 66 12.56 5.16 -17.17
C ALA A 66 11.50 6.04 -17.86
N GLU A 67 11.27 5.82 -19.15
CA GLU A 67 10.28 6.58 -19.94
C GLU A 67 8.85 6.37 -19.45
N GLY A 68 8.60 5.31 -18.68
CA GLY A 68 7.29 5.05 -18.07
C GLY A 68 7.03 5.80 -16.77
N ILE A 69 8.06 6.39 -16.14
CA ILE A 69 7.92 7.09 -14.84
C ILE A 69 6.92 8.24 -14.91
N PRO A 70 6.94 9.13 -15.92
CA PRO A 70 5.97 10.22 -16.02
C PRO A 70 4.51 9.76 -16.01
N ALA A 71 4.18 8.65 -16.70
CA ALA A 71 2.82 8.12 -16.74
C ALA A 71 2.34 7.59 -15.36
N VAL A 72 3.25 6.99 -14.57
CA VAL A 72 2.93 6.59 -13.19
C VAL A 72 2.64 7.80 -12.32
N LEU A 73 3.47 8.83 -12.40
CA LEU A 73 3.29 10.06 -11.65
C LEU A 73 2.03 10.83 -12.09
N GLU A 74 1.71 10.86 -13.37
CA GLU A 74 0.46 11.44 -13.88
C GLU A 74 -0.77 10.73 -13.28
N THR A 75 -0.76 9.39 -13.27
CA THR A 75 -1.83 8.60 -12.62
C THR A 75 -1.95 8.91 -11.14
N LEU A 76 -0.82 9.01 -10.42
CA LEU A 76 -0.79 9.39 -9.02
C LEU A 76 -1.37 10.81 -8.81
N HIS A 77 -0.95 11.76 -9.62
CA HIS A 77 -1.45 13.14 -9.56
C HIS A 77 -2.96 13.22 -9.83
N GLY A 78 -3.47 12.44 -10.78
CA GLY A 78 -4.92 12.34 -11.05
C GLY A 78 -5.72 11.81 -9.86
N LEU A 79 -5.17 10.82 -9.14
CA LEU A 79 -5.81 10.24 -7.97
C LEU A 79 -5.72 11.11 -6.70
N ARG A 80 -4.90 12.18 -6.68
CA ARG A 80 -4.87 13.16 -5.58
C ARG A 80 -6.20 13.84 -5.33
N ALA A 81 -7.05 13.93 -6.35
CA ALA A 81 -8.40 14.48 -6.22
C ALA A 81 -9.25 13.76 -5.15
N TYR A 82 -8.89 12.51 -4.83
CA TYR A 82 -9.53 11.71 -3.77
C TYR A 82 -8.83 11.79 -2.42
N CYS A 83 -7.87 12.70 -2.26
CA CYS A 83 -7.16 12.96 -1.00
C CYS A 83 -6.62 11.68 -0.31
N PRO A 84 -5.81 10.84 -1.01
CA PRO A 84 -5.22 9.68 -0.36
C PRO A 84 -4.38 10.10 0.83
N ASP A 85 -4.40 9.34 1.90
CA ASP A 85 -3.55 9.63 3.06
C ASP A 85 -2.10 9.22 2.84
N PHE A 86 -1.90 8.15 2.08
CA PHE A 86 -0.57 7.73 1.64
C PHE A 86 -0.64 6.96 0.31
N VAL A 87 0.50 6.83 -0.31
CA VAL A 87 0.69 5.92 -1.46
C VAL A 87 1.81 4.94 -1.16
N SER A 88 1.79 3.76 -1.80
CA SER A 88 2.92 2.84 -1.77
C SER A 88 3.49 2.64 -3.17
N VAL A 89 4.79 2.34 -3.24
CA VAL A 89 5.48 2.04 -4.49
C VAL A 89 6.14 0.68 -4.36
N THR A 90 5.73 -0.26 -5.22
CA THR A 90 6.22 -1.64 -5.15
C THR A 90 7.67 -1.77 -5.57
N TYR A 91 8.28 -2.86 -5.13
CA TYR A 91 9.63 -3.25 -5.53
C TYR A 91 9.53 -4.28 -6.66
N GLY A 92 10.19 -4.05 -7.77
CA GLY A 92 10.11 -4.98 -8.90
C GLY A 92 10.64 -6.36 -8.57
N ALA A 93 9.97 -7.40 -9.08
CA ALA A 93 10.37 -8.79 -8.88
C ALA A 93 11.86 -9.00 -9.21
N GLY A 94 12.58 -9.63 -8.29
CA GLY A 94 14.02 -9.86 -8.42
C GLY A 94 14.91 -8.59 -8.36
N GLY A 95 14.36 -7.45 -7.89
CA GLY A 95 15.12 -6.19 -7.77
C GLY A 95 15.36 -5.44 -9.08
N SER A 96 14.74 -5.89 -10.18
CA SER A 96 15.00 -5.38 -11.54
C SER A 96 14.61 -3.91 -11.78
N THR A 97 13.78 -3.33 -10.93
CA THR A 97 13.30 -1.93 -11.05
C THR A 97 13.60 -1.10 -9.81
N ARG A 98 14.60 -1.48 -9.03
CA ARG A 98 14.98 -0.83 -7.77
C ARG A 98 15.15 0.69 -7.92
N SER A 99 15.96 1.14 -8.88
CA SER A 99 16.21 2.56 -9.12
C SER A 99 14.94 3.33 -9.47
N PHE A 100 14.01 2.71 -10.19
CA PHE A 100 12.73 3.33 -10.54
C PHE A 100 11.77 3.39 -9.33
N THR A 101 11.83 2.40 -8.45
CA THR A 101 11.08 2.42 -7.18
C THR A 101 11.52 3.61 -6.32
N GLU A 102 12.85 3.76 -6.10
CA GLU A 102 13.41 4.88 -5.35
C GLU A 102 13.04 6.22 -6.01
N GLU A 103 13.21 6.36 -7.33
CA GLU A 103 12.89 7.57 -8.09
C GLU A 103 11.42 7.97 -7.96
N ILE A 104 10.47 7.03 -8.17
CA ILE A 104 9.03 7.31 -8.04
C ILE A 104 8.69 7.66 -6.59
N THR A 105 9.26 6.95 -5.62
CA THR A 105 9.06 7.22 -4.19
C THR A 105 9.47 8.67 -3.86
N PHE A 106 10.64 9.09 -4.29
CA PHE A 106 11.15 10.43 -4.05
C PHE A 106 10.34 11.50 -4.78
N GLN A 107 10.00 11.27 -6.04
CA GLN A 107 9.18 12.21 -6.80
C GLN A 107 7.76 12.32 -6.23
N ALA A 108 7.12 11.21 -5.86
CA ALA A 108 5.81 11.20 -5.21
C ALA A 108 5.83 12.03 -3.91
N LYS A 109 6.83 11.81 -3.07
CA LYS A 109 7.00 12.58 -1.83
C LYS A 109 7.17 14.07 -2.08
N ARG A 110 8.01 14.43 -3.05
CA ARG A 110 8.35 15.83 -3.36
C ARG A 110 7.24 16.58 -4.09
N THR A 111 6.55 15.93 -5.04
CA THR A 111 5.64 16.61 -5.97
C THR A 111 4.18 16.39 -5.66
N ALA A 112 3.80 15.22 -5.16
CA ALA A 112 2.42 14.93 -4.82
C ALA A 112 2.02 15.45 -3.43
N GLY A 113 2.99 15.68 -2.54
CA GLY A 113 2.72 16.15 -1.18
C GLY A 113 1.94 15.12 -0.35
N VAL A 114 1.97 13.85 -0.74
CA VAL A 114 1.32 12.71 -0.07
C VAL A 114 2.36 11.90 0.69
N GLU A 115 1.96 11.24 1.77
CA GLU A 115 2.87 10.35 2.48
C GLU A 115 3.18 9.11 1.61
N VAL A 116 4.40 8.59 1.69
CA VAL A 116 4.85 7.48 0.85
C VAL A 116 5.35 6.33 1.70
N MET A 117 4.93 5.12 1.35
CA MET A 117 5.45 3.86 1.88
C MET A 117 6.26 3.16 0.80
N ALA A 118 7.56 3.05 0.98
CA ALA A 118 8.41 2.33 0.04
C ALA A 118 8.35 0.82 0.31
N HIS A 119 8.19 0.01 -0.72
CA HIS A 119 8.40 -1.43 -0.59
C HIS A 119 9.90 -1.72 -0.54
N LEU A 120 10.29 -2.66 0.32
CA LEU A 120 11.64 -3.15 0.43
C LEU A 120 11.62 -4.67 0.57
N THR A 121 12.43 -5.37 -0.23
CA THR A 121 12.46 -6.83 -0.26
C THR A 121 13.84 -7.38 0.09
N CYS A 122 13.88 -8.65 0.51
CA CYS A 122 15.12 -9.38 0.76
C CYS A 122 15.80 -9.87 -0.54
N VAL A 123 15.12 -9.80 -1.69
CA VAL A 123 15.57 -10.40 -2.95
C VAL A 123 16.66 -9.57 -3.61
N GLY A 124 17.72 -10.24 -4.07
CA GLY A 124 18.72 -9.67 -4.95
C GLY A 124 19.71 -8.70 -4.30
N GLN A 125 19.73 -8.62 -2.95
CA GLN A 125 20.55 -7.66 -2.21
C GLN A 125 21.21 -8.28 -0.97
N THR A 126 22.41 -7.83 -0.66
CA THR A 126 23.05 -8.09 0.62
C THR A 126 22.46 -7.22 1.72
N LYS A 127 22.80 -7.51 2.99
CA LYS A 127 22.36 -6.70 4.14
C LYS A 127 22.92 -5.27 4.07
N GLU A 128 24.14 -5.14 3.59
CA GLU A 128 24.84 -3.87 3.41
C GLU A 128 24.13 -3.01 2.34
N GLU A 129 23.81 -3.59 1.19
CA GLU A 129 23.09 -2.89 0.12
C GLU A 129 21.68 -2.44 0.56
N ILE A 130 20.98 -3.29 1.34
CA ILE A 130 19.68 -2.93 1.92
C ILE A 130 19.84 -1.80 2.95
N HIS A 131 20.90 -1.81 3.75
CA HIS A 131 21.18 -0.73 4.69
C HIS A 131 21.39 0.60 3.98
N GLU A 132 22.18 0.63 2.91
CA GLU A 132 22.38 1.82 2.07
C GLU A 132 21.09 2.34 1.42
N VAL A 133 20.18 1.43 1.01
CA VAL A 133 18.84 1.84 0.51
C VAL A 133 18.07 2.54 1.61
N LEU A 134 18.06 1.99 2.82
CA LEU A 134 17.35 2.57 3.96
C LEU A 134 17.93 3.93 4.33
N GLU A 135 19.25 4.12 4.31
CA GLU A 135 19.91 5.42 4.52
C GLU A 135 19.45 6.45 3.47
N ARG A 136 19.40 6.06 2.19
CA ARG A 136 18.91 6.97 1.12
C ARG A 136 17.44 7.33 1.30
N LEU A 137 16.58 6.36 1.64
CA LEU A 137 15.17 6.60 1.91
C LEU A 137 14.99 7.56 3.11
N GLU A 138 15.73 7.37 4.19
CA GLU A 138 15.70 8.25 5.36
C GLU A 138 16.19 9.67 5.02
N ALA A 139 17.28 9.79 4.26
CA ALA A 139 17.83 11.08 3.81
C ALA A 139 16.87 11.89 2.93
N GLU A 140 16.00 11.20 2.16
CA GLU A 140 14.94 11.80 1.34
C GLU A 140 13.63 12.03 2.12
N GLY A 141 13.62 11.76 3.43
CA GLY A 141 12.48 12.01 4.30
C GLY A 141 11.35 11.01 4.14
N VAL A 142 11.58 9.84 3.55
CA VAL A 142 10.64 8.71 3.61
C VAL A 142 10.61 8.21 5.04
N GLU A 143 9.42 8.02 5.59
CA GLU A 143 9.26 7.54 6.98
C GLU A 143 8.55 6.19 7.09
N ASN A 144 8.13 5.62 5.97
CA ASN A 144 7.33 4.39 5.98
C ASN A 144 7.86 3.37 4.99
N ILE A 145 8.02 2.14 5.47
CA ILE A 145 8.50 0.98 4.69
C ILE A 145 7.48 -0.14 4.84
N ILE A 146 7.22 -0.88 3.76
CA ILE A 146 6.65 -2.21 3.88
C ILE A 146 7.76 -3.23 3.65
N ALA A 147 8.04 -4.03 4.68
CA ALA A 147 9.10 -5.03 4.65
C ALA A 147 8.56 -6.38 4.14
N LEU A 148 9.10 -6.84 3.04
CA LEU A 148 8.67 -8.05 2.33
C LEU A 148 9.84 -9.02 2.18
N ARG A 149 9.55 -10.31 2.04
CA ARG A 149 10.57 -11.26 1.58
C ARG A 149 10.92 -11.01 0.12
N GLY A 150 9.91 -10.74 -0.67
CA GLY A 150 9.96 -10.67 -2.12
C GLY A 150 9.68 -12.02 -2.78
N ASP A 151 9.26 -11.96 -4.04
CA ASP A 151 8.97 -13.13 -4.86
C ASP A 151 10.23 -13.68 -5.52
N PRO A 152 10.28 -14.98 -5.84
CA PRO A 152 11.35 -15.54 -6.65
C PRO A 152 11.54 -14.75 -7.96
N PRO A 153 12.77 -14.70 -8.51
CA PRO A 153 13.00 -14.14 -9.83
C PRO A 153 12.13 -14.83 -10.88
N ARG A 154 11.76 -14.09 -11.94
CA ARG A 154 10.92 -14.64 -13.02
C ARG A 154 11.54 -15.92 -13.59
N GLY A 155 10.72 -16.99 -13.65
CA GLY A 155 11.14 -18.31 -14.14
C GLY A 155 11.69 -19.22 -13.05
N SER A 156 11.82 -18.76 -11.81
CA SER A 156 12.09 -19.61 -10.64
C SER A 156 10.80 -19.87 -9.87
N THR A 157 10.66 -21.07 -9.33
CA THR A 157 9.55 -21.47 -8.45
C THR A 157 9.91 -21.39 -6.98
N GLU A 158 11.21 -21.25 -6.67
CA GLU A 158 11.72 -21.26 -5.30
C GLU A 158 12.44 -19.94 -4.98
N PHE A 159 12.22 -19.45 -3.77
CA PHE A 159 12.98 -18.33 -3.23
C PHE A 159 14.35 -18.82 -2.78
N VAL A 160 15.40 -18.25 -3.38
CA VAL A 160 16.78 -18.49 -2.98
C VAL A 160 17.32 -17.20 -2.35
N PRO A 161 17.70 -17.23 -1.06
CA PRO A 161 18.30 -16.06 -0.42
C PRO A 161 19.57 -15.61 -1.12
N THR A 162 19.74 -14.31 -1.28
CA THR A 162 21.00 -13.75 -1.76
C THR A 162 22.11 -14.05 -0.75
N PRO A 163 23.30 -14.53 -1.19
CA PRO A 163 24.43 -14.69 -0.28
C PRO A 163 24.74 -13.39 0.47
N GLY A 164 24.80 -13.46 1.80
CA GLY A 164 24.93 -12.25 2.66
C GLY A 164 23.66 -11.43 2.84
N GLY A 165 22.55 -11.80 2.20
CA GLY A 165 21.25 -11.13 2.32
C GLY A 165 20.39 -11.62 3.48
N PHE A 166 19.17 -11.09 3.58
CA PHE A 166 18.14 -11.56 4.51
C PHE A 166 17.36 -12.73 3.92
N GLN A 167 16.97 -13.69 4.77
CA GLN A 167 16.21 -14.86 4.34
C GLN A 167 14.69 -14.61 4.41
N HIS A 168 14.24 -13.89 5.42
CA HIS A 168 12.83 -13.67 5.70
C HIS A 168 12.51 -12.19 5.96
N ALA A 169 11.28 -11.80 5.69
CA ALA A 169 10.79 -10.45 6.03
C ALA A 169 10.98 -10.11 7.52
N THR A 170 10.93 -11.10 8.42
CA THR A 170 11.20 -10.93 9.86
C THR A 170 12.63 -10.49 10.15
N ASP A 171 13.62 -10.95 9.37
CA ASP A 171 15.01 -10.53 9.52
C ASP A 171 15.20 -9.09 9.07
N LEU A 172 14.56 -8.73 7.94
CA LEU A 172 14.53 -7.37 7.42
C LEU A 172 13.83 -6.41 8.41
N LEU A 173 12.68 -6.80 8.95
CA LEU A 173 11.96 -6.05 9.99
C LEU A 173 12.85 -5.74 11.18
N ARG A 174 13.50 -6.77 11.72
CA ARG A 174 14.42 -6.62 12.85
C ARG A 174 15.57 -5.66 12.52
N HIS A 175 16.15 -5.78 11.34
CA HIS A 175 17.21 -4.87 10.89
C HIS A 175 16.74 -3.42 10.80
N ILE A 176 15.57 -3.17 10.19
CA ILE A 176 15.00 -1.83 10.08
C ILE A 176 14.76 -1.24 11.48
N LYS A 177 14.09 -1.98 12.38
CA LYS A 177 13.74 -1.48 13.71
C LYS A 177 14.94 -1.26 14.61
N SER A 178 16.04 -2.01 14.39
CA SER A 178 17.27 -1.87 15.19
C SER A 178 18.13 -0.67 14.78
N ASN A 179 18.05 -0.25 13.51
CA ASN A 179 18.97 0.74 12.95
C ASN A 179 18.28 2.05 12.53
N PHE A 180 16.97 2.04 12.30
CA PHE A 180 16.21 3.18 11.75
C PHE A 180 14.93 3.44 12.54
N LYS A 181 14.31 4.61 12.28
CA LYS A 181 13.06 5.01 12.96
C LYS A 181 11.84 4.96 12.03
N PHE A 182 11.86 4.14 11.00
CA PHE A 182 10.72 3.99 10.10
C PHE A 182 9.46 3.46 10.81
N GLY A 183 8.28 3.91 10.36
CA GLY A 183 7.04 3.16 10.49
C GLY A 183 7.10 1.96 9.53
N VAL A 184 6.81 0.76 10.02
CA VAL A 184 7.02 -0.44 9.20
C VAL A 184 5.74 -1.25 9.10
N ALA A 185 5.30 -1.49 7.86
CA ALA A 185 4.25 -2.44 7.53
C ALA A 185 4.83 -3.82 7.19
N ALA A 186 3.98 -4.83 7.30
CA ALA A 186 4.24 -6.16 6.73
C ALA A 186 3.00 -6.69 6.01
N ALA A 187 3.22 -7.62 5.06
CA ALA A 187 2.13 -8.28 4.37
C ALA A 187 1.54 -9.43 5.21
N CYS A 188 0.22 -9.63 5.08
CA CYS A 188 -0.50 -10.79 5.58
C CYS A 188 -1.47 -11.33 4.51
N TYR A 189 -1.94 -12.56 4.69
CA TYR A 189 -2.67 -13.30 3.67
C TYR A 189 -3.97 -13.83 4.25
N PRO A 190 -5.14 -13.23 3.97
CA PRO A 190 -6.42 -13.68 4.52
C PRO A 190 -6.74 -15.14 4.21
N GLU A 191 -6.32 -15.62 3.05
CA GLU A 191 -6.53 -16.99 2.59
C GLU A 191 -5.29 -17.89 2.80
N GLY A 192 -4.25 -17.39 3.48
CA GLY A 192 -2.97 -18.06 3.71
C GLY A 192 -1.96 -17.84 2.60
N HIS A 193 -0.66 -17.80 2.95
CA HIS A 193 0.42 -17.74 1.98
C HIS A 193 0.55 -19.07 1.24
N THR A 194 0.80 -19.04 -0.06
CA THR A 194 0.88 -20.24 -0.92
C THR A 194 1.94 -21.26 -0.49
N GLU A 195 2.97 -20.83 0.21
CA GLU A 195 4.04 -21.69 0.75
C GLU A 195 3.77 -22.16 2.19
N SER A 196 2.72 -21.66 2.85
CA SER A 196 2.36 -22.11 4.20
C SER A 196 1.60 -23.41 4.14
N VAL A 197 1.92 -24.33 5.05
CA VAL A 197 1.29 -25.67 5.09
C VAL A 197 -0.19 -25.60 5.50
N ASP A 198 -0.55 -24.62 6.32
CA ASP A 198 -1.89 -24.33 6.77
C ASP A 198 -2.04 -22.88 7.27
N LEU A 199 -3.29 -22.48 7.56
CA LEU A 199 -3.61 -21.13 8.01
C LEU A 199 -3.07 -20.80 9.40
N ASP A 200 -2.94 -21.77 10.28
CA ASP A 200 -2.41 -21.57 11.64
C ASP A 200 -0.91 -21.33 11.61
N THR A 201 -0.22 -22.04 10.74
CA THR A 201 1.22 -21.83 10.50
C THR A 201 1.47 -20.47 9.86
N ASP A 202 0.66 -20.06 8.88
CA ASP A 202 0.73 -18.73 8.28
C ASP A 202 0.53 -17.62 9.33
N LEU A 203 -0.49 -17.78 10.18
CA LEU A 203 -0.77 -16.83 11.25
C LEU A 203 0.39 -16.70 12.26
N LYS A 204 1.10 -17.80 12.56
CA LYS A 204 2.34 -17.75 13.38
C LYS A 204 3.42 -16.90 12.72
N TYR A 205 3.59 -17.00 11.39
CA TYR A 205 4.54 -16.16 10.66
C TYR A 205 4.11 -14.69 10.67
N VAL A 206 2.81 -14.40 10.55
CA VAL A 206 2.30 -13.04 10.70
C VAL A 206 2.57 -12.50 12.11
N LYS A 207 2.31 -13.31 13.15
CA LYS A 207 2.64 -12.93 14.53
C LYS A 207 4.12 -12.63 14.71
N GLN A 208 5.01 -13.45 14.14
CA GLN A 208 6.46 -13.18 14.16
C GLN A 208 6.82 -11.84 13.49
N LYS A 209 6.15 -11.46 12.39
CA LYS A 209 6.38 -10.14 11.77
C LYS A 209 6.01 -9.01 12.73
N VAL A 210 4.88 -9.12 13.42
CA VAL A 210 4.45 -8.13 14.42
C VAL A 210 5.41 -8.09 15.61
N ASP A 211 5.81 -9.24 16.14
CA ASP A 211 6.76 -9.34 17.26
C ASP A 211 8.16 -8.80 16.90
N ASN A 212 8.53 -8.80 15.63
CA ASN A 212 9.76 -8.19 15.12
C ASN A 212 9.59 -6.73 14.69
N GLY A 213 8.43 -6.11 14.98
CA GLY A 213 8.24 -4.66 14.91
C GLY A 213 7.42 -4.16 13.74
N ALA A 214 6.62 -4.99 13.08
CA ALA A 214 5.62 -4.45 12.16
C ALA A 214 4.57 -3.64 12.95
N ASP A 215 4.40 -2.37 12.59
CA ASP A 215 3.49 -1.44 13.25
C ASP A 215 2.03 -1.64 12.78
N PHE A 216 1.84 -2.13 11.55
CA PHE A 216 0.55 -2.47 10.96
C PHE A 216 0.74 -3.50 9.84
N LEU A 217 -0.37 -4.07 9.38
CA LEU A 217 -0.39 -5.07 8.33
C LEU A 217 -1.22 -4.58 7.13
N VAL A 218 -0.81 -4.98 5.92
CA VAL A 218 -1.59 -4.82 4.69
C VAL A 218 -1.85 -6.22 4.14
N THR A 219 -3.11 -6.52 3.79
CA THR A 219 -3.44 -7.85 3.30
C THR A 219 -3.09 -8.02 1.83
N GLN A 220 -2.78 -9.23 1.41
CA GLN A 220 -2.88 -9.64 0.00
C GLN A 220 -4.32 -9.44 -0.48
N LEU A 221 -4.52 -9.30 -1.80
CA LEU A 221 -5.83 -9.21 -2.41
C LEU A 221 -6.71 -10.43 -2.04
N PHE A 222 -7.99 -10.20 -1.94
CA PHE A 222 -9.05 -11.21 -1.78
C PHE A 222 -10.32 -10.68 -2.45
N TYR A 223 -11.22 -11.57 -2.86
CA TYR A 223 -12.47 -11.19 -3.52
C TYR A 223 -13.72 -11.52 -2.67
N ASP A 224 -13.56 -12.12 -1.52
CA ASP A 224 -14.63 -12.44 -0.57
C ASP A 224 -14.26 -11.91 0.82
N ASN A 225 -15.02 -10.94 1.32
CA ASN A 225 -14.73 -10.27 2.59
C ASN A 225 -14.78 -11.23 3.79
N ARG A 226 -15.46 -12.37 3.68
CA ARG A 226 -15.50 -13.39 4.74
C ARG A 226 -14.11 -13.92 5.09
N TYR A 227 -13.21 -14.05 4.10
CA TYR A 227 -11.81 -14.44 4.37
C TYR A 227 -11.06 -13.38 5.17
N PHE A 228 -11.32 -12.10 4.89
CA PHE A 228 -10.71 -11.02 5.65
C PHE A 228 -11.24 -11.00 7.10
N PHE A 229 -12.54 -11.11 7.30
CA PHE A 229 -13.13 -11.08 8.63
C PHE A 229 -12.68 -12.27 9.47
N ASP A 230 -12.69 -13.49 8.91
CA ASP A 230 -12.18 -14.69 9.56
C ASP A 230 -10.69 -14.56 9.91
N PHE A 231 -9.89 -14.03 8.99
CA PHE A 231 -8.47 -13.77 9.26
C PHE A 231 -8.28 -12.79 10.42
N VAL A 232 -9.03 -11.69 10.45
CA VAL A 232 -8.94 -10.69 11.54
C VAL A 232 -9.34 -11.31 12.88
N GLU A 233 -10.41 -12.10 12.93
CA GLU A 233 -10.84 -12.80 14.14
C GLU A 233 -9.74 -13.72 14.66
N ARG A 234 -9.18 -14.58 13.80
CA ARG A 234 -8.08 -15.49 14.16
C ARG A 234 -6.82 -14.71 14.57
N ALA A 235 -6.50 -13.62 13.87
CA ALA A 235 -5.36 -12.77 14.20
C ALA A 235 -5.50 -12.18 15.62
N ARG A 236 -6.67 -11.65 15.97
CA ARG A 236 -6.95 -11.11 17.31
C ARG A 236 -6.88 -12.21 18.38
N ALA A 237 -7.45 -13.38 18.12
CA ALA A 237 -7.33 -14.54 19.01
C ALA A 237 -5.87 -14.99 19.20
N GLY A 238 -5.03 -14.81 18.17
CA GLY A 238 -3.59 -15.09 18.19
C GLY A 238 -2.72 -13.97 18.82
N GLY A 239 -3.32 -12.90 19.37
CA GLY A 239 -2.61 -11.79 19.99
C GLY A 239 -1.92 -10.85 18.99
N ILE A 240 -2.51 -10.69 17.80
CA ILE A 240 -2.10 -9.69 16.79
C ILE A 240 -3.05 -8.51 16.91
N ASP A 241 -2.63 -7.43 17.60
CA ASP A 241 -3.47 -6.27 17.90
C ASP A 241 -3.23 -5.06 16.97
N VAL A 242 -2.19 -5.10 16.15
CA VAL A 242 -1.86 -4.03 15.21
C VAL A 242 -2.98 -3.85 14.14
N PRO A 243 -3.13 -2.64 13.58
CA PRO A 243 -4.09 -2.41 12.49
C PRO A 243 -3.84 -3.36 11.30
N ILE A 244 -4.90 -3.89 10.72
CA ILE A 244 -4.89 -4.74 9.51
C ILE A 244 -5.70 -4.05 8.43
N ILE A 245 -5.02 -3.53 7.41
CA ILE A 245 -5.62 -2.80 6.31
C ILE A 245 -5.96 -3.79 5.17
N PRO A 246 -7.22 -3.92 4.75
CA PRO A 246 -7.57 -4.73 3.60
C PRO A 246 -6.99 -4.15 2.31
N GLY A 247 -6.35 -5.01 1.51
CA GLY A 247 -5.88 -4.71 0.16
C GLY A 247 -6.93 -5.12 -0.87
N VAL A 248 -7.39 -4.17 -1.68
CA VAL A 248 -8.45 -4.38 -2.69
C VAL A 248 -7.89 -4.20 -4.08
N LEU A 249 -8.04 -5.21 -4.92
CA LEU A 249 -7.68 -5.16 -6.35
C LEU A 249 -8.97 -5.16 -7.19
N PRO A 250 -9.32 -4.03 -7.83
CA PRO A 250 -10.46 -4.00 -8.75
C PRO A 250 -10.26 -4.95 -9.93
N VAL A 251 -11.33 -5.62 -10.34
CA VAL A 251 -11.34 -6.41 -11.57
C VAL A 251 -11.16 -5.48 -12.77
N LEU A 252 -10.19 -5.75 -13.63
CA LEU A 252 -10.01 -5.05 -14.89
C LEU A 252 -10.50 -5.89 -16.09
N ASN A 253 -10.23 -7.19 -16.06
CA ASN A 253 -10.76 -8.18 -17.00
C ASN A 253 -10.62 -9.60 -16.42
N SER A 254 -11.28 -10.55 -17.03
CA SER A 254 -11.34 -11.95 -16.58
C SER A 254 -9.97 -12.62 -16.54
N SER A 255 -9.16 -12.45 -17.56
CA SER A 255 -7.84 -13.10 -17.66
C SER A 255 -6.88 -12.60 -16.57
N GLN A 256 -6.96 -11.31 -16.22
CA GLN A 256 -6.16 -10.72 -15.18
C GLN A 256 -6.52 -11.28 -13.80
N VAL A 257 -7.82 -11.35 -13.45
CA VAL A 257 -8.26 -11.91 -12.18
C VAL A 257 -7.76 -13.34 -12.03
N ARG A 258 -7.99 -14.19 -13.03
CA ARG A 258 -7.55 -15.59 -12.99
C ARG A 258 -6.04 -15.71 -12.81
N ARG A 259 -5.26 -14.86 -13.48
CA ARG A 259 -3.80 -14.84 -13.33
C ARG A 259 -3.37 -14.40 -11.93
N PHE A 260 -3.96 -13.33 -11.40
CA PHE A 260 -3.58 -12.82 -10.09
C PHE A 260 -3.97 -13.76 -8.97
N THR A 261 -5.13 -14.42 -9.04
CA THR A 261 -5.55 -15.40 -8.03
C THR A 261 -4.64 -16.63 -8.00
N VAL A 262 -4.14 -17.09 -9.15
CA VAL A 262 -3.13 -18.14 -9.18
C VAL A 262 -1.82 -17.70 -8.51
N LEU A 263 -1.37 -16.47 -8.75
CA LEU A 263 -0.14 -15.93 -8.17
C LEU A 263 -0.24 -15.66 -6.67
N SER A 264 -1.38 -15.14 -6.21
CA SER A 264 -1.59 -14.76 -4.82
C SER A 264 -2.10 -15.91 -3.94
N GLY A 265 -2.57 -17.00 -4.53
CA GLY A 265 -3.28 -18.08 -3.82
C GLY A 265 -4.71 -17.73 -3.43
N SER A 266 -5.22 -16.56 -3.84
CA SER A 266 -6.58 -16.13 -3.52
C SER A 266 -7.61 -16.87 -4.35
N LYS A 267 -8.84 -17.03 -3.81
CA LYS A 267 -9.94 -17.72 -4.47
C LYS A 267 -10.85 -16.77 -5.23
N ILE A 268 -11.42 -17.24 -6.32
CA ILE A 268 -12.49 -16.54 -7.04
C ILE A 268 -13.81 -17.05 -6.48
N PRO A 269 -14.65 -16.20 -5.83
CA PRO A 269 -15.97 -16.63 -5.38
C PRO A 269 -16.85 -17.07 -6.55
N PRO A 270 -17.73 -18.08 -6.38
CA PRO A 270 -18.57 -18.57 -7.48
C PRO A 270 -19.46 -17.50 -8.14
N ALA A 271 -19.87 -16.48 -7.40
CA ALA A 271 -20.62 -15.36 -7.94
C ALA A 271 -19.78 -14.51 -8.88
N LEU A 272 -18.53 -14.19 -8.47
CA LEU A 272 -17.59 -13.45 -9.31
C LEU A 272 -17.17 -14.27 -10.53
N ASP A 273 -16.92 -15.57 -10.37
CA ASP A 273 -16.51 -16.45 -11.46
C ASP A 273 -17.53 -16.47 -12.60
N ARG A 274 -18.84 -16.58 -12.27
CA ARG A 274 -19.93 -16.46 -13.26
C ARG A 274 -19.95 -15.09 -13.98
N LEU A 275 -19.65 -14.02 -13.27
CA LEU A 275 -19.57 -12.67 -13.87
C LEU A 275 -18.36 -12.55 -14.80
N LEU A 276 -17.21 -13.09 -14.40
CA LEU A 276 -16.01 -13.13 -15.23
C LEU A 276 -16.24 -13.92 -16.53
N ASP A 277 -16.93 -15.05 -16.46
CA ASP A 277 -17.30 -15.83 -17.65
C ASP A 277 -18.27 -15.07 -18.56
N LYS A 278 -19.28 -14.43 -17.96
CA LYS A 278 -20.28 -13.65 -18.71
C LYS A 278 -19.67 -12.50 -19.51
N TYR A 279 -18.62 -11.87 -19.00
CA TYR A 279 -17.97 -10.72 -19.62
C TYR A 279 -16.57 -11.04 -20.16
N ALA A 280 -16.26 -12.34 -20.39
CA ALA A 280 -14.93 -12.78 -20.79
C ALA A 280 -14.43 -12.13 -22.10
N ASP A 281 -15.33 -11.89 -23.05
CA ASP A 281 -15.03 -11.35 -24.37
C ASP A 281 -15.21 -9.82 -24.47
N ASN A 282 -15.46 -9.12 -23.34
CA ASN A 282 -15.67 -7.68 -23.32
C ASN A 282 -15.00 -7.04 -22.08
N ASP A 283 -13.78 -6.58 -22.28
CA ASP A 283 -12.97 -5.99 -21.19
C ASP A 283 -13.62 -4.73 -20.58
N ASP A 284 -14.32 -3.91 -21.36
CA ASP A 284 -14.99 -2.71 -20.84
C ASP A 284 -16.15 -3.09 -19.91
N SER A 285 -16.99 -4.04 -20.33
CA SER A 285 -18.08 -4.55 -19.48
C SER A 285 -17.54 -5.30 -18.27
N ALA A 286 -16.45 -6.07 -18.41
CA ALA A 286 -15.79 -6.73 -17.28
C ALA A 286 -15.25 -5.72 -16.26
N ARG A 287 -14.66 -4.62 -16.74
CA ARG A 287 -14.14 -3.55 -15.90
C ARG A 287 -15.26 -2.81 -15.17
N ASP A 288 -16.36 -2.47 -15.85
CA ASP A 288 -17.50 -1.79 -15.22
C ASP A 288 -18.18 -2.69 -14.17
N MET A 289 -18.38 -3.97 -14.48
CA MET A 289 -18.81 -4.97 -13.48
C MET A 289 -17.83 -5.04 -12.31
N GLY A 290 -16.53 -4.99 -12.59
CA GLY A 290 -15.48 -4.99 -11.59
C GLY A 290 -15.51 -3.77 -10.67
N VAL A 291 -15.89 -2.60 -11.19
CA VAL A 291 -16.11 -1.39 -10.38
C VAL A 291 -17.27 -1.60 -9.41
N GLU A 292 -18.41 -2.12 -9.87
CA GLU A 292 -19.57 -2.39 -9.00
C GLU A 292 -19.22 -3.42 -7.92
N TYR A 293 -18.59 -4.53 -8.32
CA TYR A 293 -18.18 -5.57 -7.37
C TYR A 293 -17.24 -5.02 -6.27
N ALA A 294 -16.20 -4.28 -6.68
CA ALA A 294 -15.26 -3.70 -5.72
C ALA A 294 -15.89 -2.56 -4.89
N THR A 295 -16.87 -1.83 -5.44
CA THR A 295 -17.65 -0.84 -4.69
C THR A 295 -18.40 -1.50 -3.54
N ASP A 296 -19.09 -2.61 -3.79
CA ASP A 296 -19.83 -3.36 -2.76
C ASP A 296 -18.87 -3.99 -1.75
N GLN A 297 -17.76 -4.56 -2.22
CA GLN A 297 -16.70 -5.11 -1.36
C GLN A 297 -16.16 -4.05 -0.39
N VAL A 298 -15.79 -2.87 -0.89
CA VAL A 298 -15.24 -1.79 -0.05
C VAL A 298 -16.30 -1.20 0.87
N ARG A 299 -17.56 -1.08 0.42
CA ARG A 299 -18.67 -0.62 1.26
C ARG A 299 -18.83 -1.51 2.49
N GLU A 300 -18.92 -2.83 2.29
CA GLU A 300 -19.04 -3.80 3.39
C GLU A 300 -17.84 -3.72 4.35
N LEU A 301 -16.60 -3.66 3.83
CA LEU A 301 -15.39 -3.48 4.63
C LEU A 301 -15.45 -2.18 5.44
N TRP A 302 -15.81 -1.07 4.78
CA TRP A 302 -15.87 0.23 5.42
C TRP A 302 -16.94 0.28 6.52
N ASP A 303 -18.11 -0.25 6.25
CA ASP A 303 -19.24 -0.30 7.22
C ASP A 303 -18.93 -1.21 8.41
N SER A 304 -18.11 -2.25 8.22
CA SER A 304 -17.63 -3.12 9.31
C SER A 304 -16.54 -2.47 10.19
N GLY A 305 -16.08 -1.27 9.87
CA GLY A 305 -15.14 -0.52 10.71
C GLY A 305 -13.67 -0.88 10.51
N VAL A 306 -13.25 -1.33 9.32
CA VAL A 306 -11.83 -1.54 9.01
C VAL A 306 -10.99 -0.28 9.26
N PRO A 307 -9.71 -0.40 9.64
CA PRO A 307 -8.88 0.76 9.99
C PRO A 307 -8.50 1.64 8.78
N GLY A 308 -8.81 1.23 7.56
CA GLY A 308 -8.53 1.91 6.29
C GLY A 308 -8.69 0.95 5.12
N VAL A 309 -8.46 1.40 3.89
CA VAL A 309 -8.46 0.56 2.68
C VAL A 309 -7.26 0.89 1.80
N HIS A 310 -6.60 -0.14 1.30
CA HIS A 310 -5.47 -0.04 0.39
C HIS A 310 -5.85 -0.56 -1.00
N PHE A 311 -5.78 0.29 -2.04
CA PHE A 311 -6.14 -0.11 -3.40
C PHE A 311 -4.91 -0.44 -4.23
N TYR A 312 -4.89 -1.60 -4.85
CA TYR A 312 -3.94 -2.00 -5.88
C TYR A 312 -4.32 -1.37 -7.22
N VAL A 313 -3.76 -0.22 -7.54
CA VAL A 313 -4.18 0.61 -8.69
C VAL A 313 -3.71 0.06 -10.03
N LEU A 314 -2.60 -0.70 -10.05
CA LEU A 314 -1.95 -1.20 -11.28
C LEU A 314 -1.62 -0.07 -12.29
N ASN A 315 -1.29 1.12 -11.78
CA ASN A 315 -1.02 2.34 -12.55
C ASN A 315 -2.19 2.77 -13.47
N ARG A 316 -3.44 2.47 -13.08
CA ARG A 316 -4.66 2.82 -13.82
C ARG A 316 -5.69 3.44 -12.87
N SER A 317 -6.01 4.70 -13.06
CA SER A 317 -6.90 5.44 -12.17
C SER A 317 -8.38 5.10 -12.32
N TYR A 318 -8.82 4.65 -13.50
CA TYR A 318 -10.24 4.54 -13.87
C TYR A 318 -11.07 3.80 -12.82
N SER A 319 -10.74 2.54 -12.52
CA SER A 319 -11.56 1.70 -11.63
C SER A 319 -11.62 2.27 -10.22
N VAL A 320 -10.48 2.67 -9.66
CA VAL A 320 -10.40 3.22 -8.30
C VAL A 320 -11.14 4.56 -8.21
N SER A 321 -11.02 5.43 -9.21
CA SER A 321 -11.77 6.68 -9.28
C SER A 321 -13.27 6.44 -9.24
N ARG A 322 -13.79 5.52 -10.07
CA ARG A 322 -15.21 5.18 -10.12
C ARG A 322 -15.72 4.56 -8.83
N ILE A 323 -14.93 3.69 -8.20
CA ILE A 323 -15.26 3.11 -6.89
C ILE A 323 -15.40 4.21 -5.84
N LEU A 324 -14.46 5.14 -5.77
CA LEU A 324 -14.50 6.23 -4.78
C LEU A 324 -15.62 7.23 -5.07
N ASP A 325 -15.93 7.52 -6.35
CA ASP A 325 -17.08 8.32 -6.74
C ASP A 325 -18.41 7.66 -6.30
N ASN A 326 -18.53 6.34 -6.42
CA ASN A 326 -19.71 5.57 -5.99
C ASN A 326 -19.85 5.53 -4.46
N LEU A 327 -18.73 5.44 -3.74
CA LEU A 327 -18.72 5.31 -2.28
C LEU A 327 -18.89 6.63 -1.54
N ARG A 328 -18.40 7.74 -2.10
CA ARG A 328 -18.37 9.07 -1.47
C ARG A 328 -17.87 9.05 -0.03
N LEU A 329 -16.78 8.37 0.21
CA LEU A 329 -16.21 8.20 1.55
C LEU A 329 -15.86 9.58 2.15
N PRO A 330 -16.13 9.80 3.46
CA PRO A 330 -15.84 11.06 4.12
C PRO A 330 -14.37 11.47 4.00
N GLY A 331 -14.11 12.63 3.41
CA GLY A 331 -12.77 13.16 3.18
C GLY A 331 -12.02 12.55 1.98
N HIS A 332 -12.64 11.64 1.23
CA HIS A 332 -12.04 10.92 0.09
C HIS A 332 -12.94 10.90 -1.14
N HIS A 333 -13.57 12.03 -1.45
CA HIS A 333 -14.37 12.23 -2.67
C HIS A 333 -13.94 13.52 -3.36
N ARG A 334 -14.18 13.61 -4.67
CA ARG A 334 -14.00 14.86 -5.41
C ARG A 334 -15.03 15.87 -4.89
N GLU A 335 -14.60 17.10 -4.73
CA GLU A 335 -15.52 18.22 -4.58
C GLU A 335 -15.98 18.61 -5.99
N ASP A 336 -17.31 18.74 -6.20
CA ASP A 336 -17.95 19.18 -7.44
C ASP A 336 -17.59 20.63 -7.78
#